data_40a425209bc04d2260f74f6ee39adcdb
#
_entry.id   40a425209bc04d2260f74f6ee39adcdb
#
_cell.length_a   1.000
_cell.length_b   1.000
_cell.length_c   1.000
_cell.angle_alpha   90.00
_cell.angle_beta   90.00
_cell.angle_gamma   90.00
#
_symmetry.space_group_name_H-M   'P 1'
#
loop_
_entity.id
_entity.type
_entity.pdbx_description
1 polymer ?
#
loop_
_entity_poly.entity_id
_entity_poly.type
_entity_poly.pdbx_seq_one_letter_code
_entity_poly.pdbx_strand_id
1 'polypeptide(L)'
;MPRSLTENPRWYQTAVFYEVFIRGFFDSNGDGIGDLRGLIDKLDYLEWLGVDCLWLLPFYSSPMRDGGYDIGNYEEVDAAYGAREDLIKLVDEAHARGIRIIADLVMNHTSDQHIWFQESRSSGDNPKADWYIWRDDDSGWPEARIIFTDVEQSNWAWDSERQQYYWHRFYSHQPDLNYDNPEVVEAMLSIVKLWLDTGLDGFRLDAVPYLYQRDGTSGENLPETHAFLRRLRSEIDARYPGRVLLAEANQWPTDLVDYFGSSDECHMCFHFPLMPRMFMAVRREQRLPITEILAQTPELPDGCQWGLFLRNHDELTLEMVSDEDRDFMYAEYGADPRMKRHLGISRRLAPLVENSRPLAELLHAMLFSLPGSPVLYYGDELMMGDNVYLGDRDAVRTPMQWTPDRNGGFSRADFAQLYLPPLMDPVYGYQAVNVEAEYRDQGSFLHWVQKMLSVRRRHEVFGLGSIEILAVDNPSVLAFIRSYYPESSLAVKDSENFAGNLEGDDASQISTSLDFREDSKEGEERCVLCIFNLSRFAQPASLDLARFKERQVTELLGRVPFPDIQEGDYRITLGPHGFYWFSIT
;
A
#
# COMPACT_ATOMS: atom_id res chain seq x y z
N MET A 1 25.30 7.18 -6.60
CA MET A 1 25.63 7.30 -5.17
C MET A 1 24.59 6.51 -4.41
N PRO A 2 24.92 5.80 -3.33
CA PRO A 2 23.90 5.18 -2.48
C PRO A 2 22.95 6.27 -2.00
N ARG A 3 21.66 5.95 -1.93
CA ARG A 3 20.65 6.85 -1.41
C ARG A 3 20.87 7.00 0.10
N SER A 4 20.64 8.18 0.65
CA SER A 4 20.54 8.38 2.09
C SER A 4 19.09 8.58 2.47
N LEU A 5 18.67 8.14 3.64
CA LEU A 5 17.38 8.48 4.20
C LEU A 5 17.24 10.00 4.26
N THR A 6 16.11 10.50 3.82
CA THR A 6 15.79 11.92 3.97
C THR A 6 15.44 12.21 5.43
N GLU A 7 15.87 13.36 5.94
CA GLU A 7 15.49 13.83 7.29
C GLU A 7 14.04 14.37 7.34
N ASN A 8 13.33 14.41 6.19
CA ASN A 8 11.96 14.90 6.12
C ASN A 8 11.03 13.99 6.95
N PRO A 9 10.40 14.50 8.01
CA PRO A 9 9.47 13.70 8.82
C PRO A 9 8.19 13.31 8.07
N ARG A 10 7.87 13.99 6.96
CA ARG A 10 6.72 13.73 6.08
C ARG A 10 7.10 12.94 4.82
N TRP A 11 8.17 12.15 4.90
CA TRP A 11 8.72 11.36 3.79
C TRP A 11 7.67 10.50 3.08
N TYR A 12 6.67 10.00 3.83
CA TYR A 12 5.61 9.13 3.33
C TYR A 12 4.69 9.80 2.30
N GLN A 13 4.64 11.14 2.26
CA GLN A 13 3.79 11.86 1.32
C GLN A 13 4.25 11.74 -0.15
N THR A 14 5.52 11.48 -0.37
CA THR A 14 6.11 11.32 -1.72
C THR A 14 6.60 9.90 -1.99
N ALA A 15 6.68 9.07 -0.96
CA ALA A 15 7.24 7.73 -1.02
C ALA A 15 6.45 6.79 -1.93
N VAL A 16 7.16 5.86 -2.55
CA VAL A 16 6.61 4.67 -3.19
C VAL A 16 6.82 3.50 -2.25
N PHE A 17 5.72 2.90 -1.83
CA PHE A 17 5.73 1.72 -0.97
C PHE A 17 5.77 0.44 -1.83
N TYR A 18 6.38 -0.60 -1.29
CA TYR A 18 6.42 -1.93 -1.89
C TYR A 18 6.05 -2.96 -0.83
N GLU A 19 4.94 -3.63 -1.04
CA GLU A 19 4.38 -4.62 -0.13
C GLU A 19 5.06 -5.97 -0.35
N VAL A 20 5.63 -6.53 0.72
CA VAL A 20 6.41 -7.77 0.71
C VAL A 20 5.76 -8.83 1.59
N PHE A 21 5.39 -9.96 0.99
CA PHE A 21 5.09 -11.18 1.71
C PHE A 21 6.41 -11.95 1.90
N ILE A 22 7.02 -11.86 3.10
CA ILE A 22 8.34 -12.42 3.41
C ILE A 22 8.39 -13.89 3.02
N ARG A 23 7.37 -14.65 3.43
CA ARG A 23 7.22 -16.09 3.16
C ARG A 23 7.32 -16.45 1.68
N GLY A 24 6.89 -15.54 0.80
CA GLY A 24 6.86 -15.72 -0.65
C GLY A 24 7.96 -14.99 -1.41
N PHE A 25 8.85 -14.25 -0.76
CA PHE A 25 9.75 -13.36 -1.47
C PHE A 25 11.06 -14.03 -1.91
N PHE A 26 11.86 -14.55 -0.96
CA PHE A 26 13.09 -15.28 -1.27
C PHE A 26 13.54 -16.14 -0.09
N ASP A 27 13.83 -17.41 -0.35
CA ASP A 27 14.32 -18.40 0.61
C ASP A 27 15.85 -18.48 0.54
N SER A 28 16.54 -17.98 1.57
CA SER A 28 18.00 -17.96 1.64
C SER A 28 18.60 -19.28 2.15
N ASN A 29 17.85 -20.01 3.00
CA ASN A 29 18.33 -21.18 3.72
C ASN A 29 18.00 -22.52 3.03
N GLY A 30 17.03 -22.53 2.10
CA GLY A 30 16.63 -23.68 1.31
C GLY A 30 15.64 -24.61 2.00
N ASP A 31 14.80 -24.07 2.90
CA ASP A 31 13.76 -24.85 3.59
C ASP A 31 12.39 -24.78 2.90
N GLY A 32 12.23 -23.96 1.88
CA GLY A 32 11.01 -23.79 1.10
C GLY A 32 10.15 -22.59 1.53
N ILE A 33 10.62 -21.80 2.47
CA ILE A 33 9.95 -20.62 3.04
C ILE A 33 10.86 -19.40 2.87
N GLY A 34 10.33 -18.30 2.38
CA GLY A 34 11.07 -17.03 2.32
C GLY A 34 11.39 -16.49 3.73
N ASP A 35 12.52 -15.81 3.85
CA ASP A 35 13.05 -15.37 5.14
C ASP A 35 13.65 -13.95 5.08
N LEU A 36 13.93 -13.35 6.26
CA LEU A 36 14.47 -11.99 6.39
C LEU A 36 15.84 -11.84 5.74
N ARG A 37 16.68 -12.88 5.77
CA ARG A 37 18.00 -12.87 5.11
C ARG A 37 17.83 -12.88 3.60
N GLY A 38 16.85 -13.64 3.10
CA GLY A 38 16.48 -13.64 1.70
C GLY A 38 16.00 -12.28 1.22
N LEU A 39 15.24 -11.57 2.05
CA LEU A 39 14.86 -10.19 1.74
C LEU A 39 16.09 -9.25 1.71
N ILE A 40 17.03 -9.39 2.64
CA ILE A 40 18.29 -8.65 2.62
C ILE A 40 19.05 -8.89 1.30
N ASP A 41 19.13 -10.14 0.83
CA ASP A 41 19.81 -10.50 -0.43
C ASP A 41 19.15 -9.85 -1.67
N LYS A 42 17.93 -9.35 -1.55
CA LYS A 42 17.15 -8.71 -2.63
C LYS A 42 17.02 -7.19 -2.51
N LEU A 43 17.62 -6.57 -1.50
CA LEU A 43 17.55 -5.12 -1.31
C LEU A 43 18.15 -4.33 -2.48
N ASP A 44 19.21 -4.84 -3.14
CA ASP A 44 19.82 -4.19 -4.30
C ASP A 44 18.84 -4.12 -5.49
N TYR A 45 17.99 -5.16 -5.68
CA TYR A 45 16.91 -5.13 -6.66
C TYR A 45 15.85 -4.08 -6.33
N LEU A 46 15.44 -3.97 -5.07
CA LEU A 46 14.45 -3.02 -4.61
C LEU A 46 14.96 -1.57 -4.69
N GLU A 47 16.26 -1.34 -4.37
CA GLU A 47 16.93 -0.06 -4.58
C GLU A 47 16.95 0.32 -6.05
N TRP A 48 17.34 -0.63 -6.93
CA TRP A 48 17.35 -0.41 -8.38
C TRP A 48 15.95 -0.13 -8.94
N LEU A 49 14.92 -0.88 -8.51
CA LEU A 49 13.53 -0.66 -8.93
C LEU A 49 13.06 0.75 -8.56
N GLY A 50 13.51 1.23 -7.43
CA GLY A 50 13.27 2.61 -7.06
C GLY A 50 12.18 2.81 -6.01
N VAL A 51 11.90 1.82 -5.17
CA VAL A 51 10.98 1.94 -4.04
C VAL A 51 11.63 2.71 -2.89
N ASP A 52 10.82 3.35 -2.05
CA ASP A 52 11.28 4.20 -0.96
C ASP A 52 10.97 3.59 0.42
N CYS A 53 9.98 2.70 0.49
CA CYS A 53 9.58 2.04 1.72
C CYS A 53 9.10 0.61 1.45
N LEU A 54 9.54 -0.36 2.25
CA LEU A 54 8.99 -1.70 2.28
C LEU A 54 7.88 -1.76 3.32
N TRP A 55 6.74 -2.32 2.95
CA TRP A 55 5.71 -2.75 3.87
C TRP A 55 5.80 -4.26 4.03
N LEU A 56 6.25 -4.72 5.21
CA LEU A 56 6.36 -6.14 5.54
C LEU A 56 5.03 -6.65 6.08
N LEU A 57 4.47 -7.67 5.44
CA LEU A 57 3.35 -8.44 6.00
C LEU A 57 3.76 -9.11 7.33
N PRO A 58 2.82 -9.57 8.16
CA PRO A 58 3.14 -10.01 9.52
C PRO A 58 4.30 -11.01 9.58
N PHE A 59 5.29 -10.69 10.40
CA PHE A 59 6.49 -11.53 10.59
C PHE A 59 6.58 -12.16 11.98
N TYR A 60 5.57 -11.92 12.81
CA TYR A 60 5.48 -12.44 14.16
C TYR A 60 5.29 -13.96 14.18
N SER A 61 5.62 -14.62 15.29
CA SER A 61 5.31 -16.03 15.48
C SER A 61 3.81 -16.29 15.30
N SER A 62 3.46 -17.22 14.40
CA SER A 62 2.08 -17.50 13.99
C SER A 62 1.89 -18.96 13.62
N PRO A 63 0.72 -19.56 13.90
CA PRO A 63 0.32 -20.85 13.34
C PRO A 63 0.13 -20.83 11.81
N MET A 64 0.15 -19.66 11.18
CA MET A 64 0.03 -19.47 9.73
C MET A 64 -1.29 -19.98 9.12
N ARG A 65 -2.39 -19.91 9.87
CA ARG A 65 -3.72 -20.26 9.35
C ARG A 65 -4.34 -19.14 8.52
N ASP A 66 -3.82 -17.92 8.67
CA ASP A 66 -4.20 -16.74 7.89
C ASP A 66 -2.97 -15.93 7.46
N GLY A 67 -2.00 -16.61 6.84
CA GLY A 67 -0.84 -15.93 6.26
C GLY A 67 0.01 -15.09 7.22
N GLY A 68 -0.12 -15.31 8.54
CA GLY A 68 0.58 -14.57 9.59
C GLY A 68 -0.32 -13.60 10.38
N TYR A 69 -1.55 -13.32 9.94
CA TYR A 69 -2.49 -12.43 10.64
C TYR A 69 -3.07 -13.07 11.92
N ASP A 70 -2.95 -14.37 12.09
CA ASP A 70 -3.25 -15.09 13.33
C ASP A 70 -2.00 -15.12 14.24
N ILE A 71 -1.73 -14.01 14.95
CA ILE A 71 -0.51 -13.82 15.76
C ILE A 71 -0.51 -14.78 16.95
N GLY A 72 0.52 -15.61 17.06
CA GLY A 72 0.76 -16.51 18.20
C GLY A 72 1.60 -15.90 19.31
N ASN A 73 2.54 -15.02 18.96
CA ASN A 73 3.36 -14.25 19.90
C ASN A 73 3.86 -12.97 19.24
N TYR A 74 3.48 -11.82 19.78
CA TYR A 74 3.89 -10.51 19.27
C TYR A 74 5.34 -10.14 19.54
N GLU A 75 5.99 -10.78 20.50
CA GLU A 75 7.33 -10.40 20.95
C GLU A 75 8.45 -11.12 20.18
N GLU A 76 8.12 -12.06 19.32
CA GLU A 76 9.05 -12.90 18.59
C GLU A 76 8.84 -12.82 17.07
N VAL A 77 9.94 -12.83 16.34
CA VAL A 77 9.94 -13.10 14.89
C VAL A 77 9.64 -14.59 14.70
N ASP A 78 8.82 -14.93 13.71
CA ASP A 78 8.56 -16.34 13.38
C ASP A 78 9.88 -17.05 13.05
N ALA A 79 10.07 -18.24 13.63
CA ALA A 79 11.32 -18.98 13.50
C ALA A 79 11.67 -19.35 12.05
N ALA A 80 10.65 -19.48 11.17
CA ALA A 80 10.86 -19.72 9.74
C ALA A 80 11.43 -18.48 9.03
N TYR A 81 11.20 -17.28 9.57
CA TYR A 81 11.71 -16.03 8.97
C TYR A 81 13.08 -15.61 9.52
N GLY A 82 13.49 -16.15 10.65
CA GLY A 82 14.76 -15.83 11.30
C GLY A 82 14.61 -15.37 12.73
N ALA A 83 15.46 -14.45 13.17
CA ALA A 83 15.47 -13.90 14.52
C ALA A 83 15.28 -12.38 14.49
N ARG A 84 15.08 -11.77 15.68
CA ARG A 84 15.00 -10.30 15.83
C ARG A 84 16.25 -9.61 15.30
N GLU A 85 17.41 -10.21 15.45
CA GLU A 85 18.70 -9.70 14.95
C GLU A 85 18.71 -9.64 13.41
N ASP A 86 18.03 -10.57 12.73
CA ASP A 86 17.89 -10.55 11.27
C ASP A 86 16.97 -9.40 10.82
N LEU A 87 15.91 -9.08 11.59
CA LEU A 87 15.07 -7.91 11.34
C LEU A 87 15.85 -6.60 11.54
N ILE A 88 16.60 -6.46 12.63
CA ILE A 88 17.45 -5.28 12.87
C ILE A 88 18.43 -5.11 11.72
N LYS A 89 19.09 -6.19 11.30
CA LYS A 89 20.00 -6.18 10.16
C LYS A 89 19.29 -5.77 8.86
N LEU A 90 18.07 -6.26 8.61
CA LEU A 90 17.28 -5.86 7.44
C LEU A 90 17.01 -4.35 7.46
N VAL A 91 16.61 -3.80 8.62
CA VAL A 91 16.38 -2.36 8.79
C VAL A 91 17.66 -1.55 8.50
N ASP A 92 18.78 -1.94 9.08
CA ASP A 92 20.06 -1.25 8.88
C ASP A 92 20.49 -1.27 7.41
N GLU A 93 20.40 -2.42 6.74
CA GLU A 93 20.77 -2.59 5.34
C GLU A 93 19.83 -1.86 4.38
N ALA A 94 18.53 -1.80 4.68
CA ALA A 94 17.55 -1.01 3.92
C ALA A 94 17.81 0.49 4.10
N HIS A 95 18.02 0.96 5.33
CA HIS A 95 18.34 2.35 5.62
C HIS A 95 19.64 2.80 4.92
N ALA A 96 20.65 1.93 4.86
CA ALA A 96 21.90 2.22 4.13
C ALA A 96 21.68 2.45 2.62
N ARG A 97 20.56 1.93 2.06
CA ARG A 97 20.12 2.12 0.66
C ARG A 97 19.07 3.22 0.49
N GLY A 98 18.73 3.93 1.58
CA GLY A 98 17.68 4.95 1.58
C GLY A 98 16.27 4.38 1.46
N ILE A 99 16.08 3.12 1.86
CA ILE A 99 14.78 2.43 1.90
C ILE A 99 14.32 2.34 3.36
N ARG A 100 13.10 2.77 3.65
CA ARG A 100 12.46 2.64 4.95
C ARG A 100 11.71 1.32 5.08
N ILE A 101 11.37 0.93 6.31
CA ILE A 101 10.61 -0.29 6.57
C ILE A 101 9.47 0.00 7.52
N ILE A 102 8.24 -0.29 7.10
CA ILE A 102 7.08 -0.41 7.99
C ILE A 102 6.64 -1.87 8.07
N ALA A 103 6.03 -2.23 9.17
CA ALA A 103 5.53 -3.57 9.41
C ALA A 103 4.01 -3.58 9.60
N ASP A 104 3.38 -4.71 9.36
CA ASP A 104 2.00 -4.92 9.76
C ASP A 104 1.89 -5.01 11.28
N LEU A 105 0.85 -4.39 11.84
CA LEU A 105 0.50 -4.50 13.25
C LEU A 105 -0.96 -4.92 13.38
N VAL A 106 -1.17 -6.18 13.70
CA VAL A 106 -2.50 -6.77 13.92
C VAL A 106 -2.91 -6.47 15.36
N MET A 107 -3.76 -5.45 15.55
CA MET A 107 -4.16 -5.00 16.89
C MET A 107 -5.51 -5.56 17.32
N ASN A 108 -6.39 -5.89 16.37
CA ASN A 108 -7.77 -6.26 16.69
C ASN A 108 -7.90 -7.62 17.38
N HIS A 109 -7.10 -8.60 16.99
CA HIS A 109 -7.23 -9.99 17.40
C HIS A 109 -5.88 -10.68 17.53
N THR A 110 -5.89 -11.88 18.10
CA THR A 110 -4.74 -12.79 18.12
C THR A 110 -5.14 -14.14 17.53
N SER A 111 -4.17 -15.05 17.35
CA SER A 111 -4.48 -16.46 17.18
C SER A 111 -5.17 -17.02 18.43
N ASP A 112 -6.03 -18.01 18.28
CA ASP A 112 -6.52 -18.83 19.37
C ASP A 112 -5.39 -19.63 20.09
N GLN A 113 -4.20 -19.70 19.47
CA GLN A 113 -2.99 -20.30 20.05
C GLN A 113 -2.15 -19.31 20.86
N HIS A 114 -2.49 -18.02 20.84
CA HIS A 114 -1.77 -17.02 21.63
C HIS A 114 -1.88 -17.30 23.13
N ILE A 115 -0.79 -17.13 23.85
CA ILE A 115 -0.76 -17.44 25.29
C ILE A 115 -1.82 -16.66 26.07
N TRP A 116 -2.12 -15.42 25.67
CA TRP A 116 -3.16 -14.60 26.31
C TRP A 116 -4.55 -15.25 26.16
N PHE A 117 -4.88 -15.80 24.97
CA PHE A 117 -6.15 -16.48 24.78
C PHE A 117 -6.20 -17.80 25.53
N GLN A 118 -5.12 -18.58 25.53
CA GLN A 118 -5.03 -19.84 26.25
C GLN A 118 -5.18 -19.64 27.76
N GLU A 119 -4.61 -18.57 28.33
CA GLU A 119 -4.84 -18.18 29.70
C GLU A 119 -6.28 -17.72 29.95
N SER A 120 -6.81 -16.82 29.08
CA SER A 120 -8.16 -16.28 29.19
C SER A 120 -9.23 -17.37 29.18
N ARG A 121 -9.11 -18.37 28.28
CA ARG A 121 -10.08 -19.45 28.15
C ARG A 121 -10.06 -20.45 29.30
N SER A 122 -8.94 -20.55 30.03
CA SER A 122 -8.77 -21.57 31.08
C SER A 122 -9.74 -21.42 32.25
N SER A 123 -10.12 -20.19 32.62
CA SER A 123 -11.14 -19.92 33.67
C SER A 123 -11.58 -18.45 33.66
N GLY A 124 -12.73 -18.16 34.29
CA GLY A 124 -13.20 -16.79 34.52
C GLY A 124 -12.47 -16.02 35.61
N ASP A 125 -11.60 -16.67 36.39
CA ASP A 125 -10.95 -16.10 37.56
C ASP A 125 -9.43 -15.85 37.40
N ASN A 126 -8.89 -16.01 36.16
CA ASN A 126 -7.46 -15.77 35.94
C ASN A 126 -7.19 -14.28 35.56
N PRO A 127 -5.95 -13.80 35.67
CA PRO A 127 -5.60 -12.40 35.39
C PRO A 127 -5.93 -11.92 33.95
N LYS A 128 -6.04 -12.84 32.99
CA LYS A 128 -6.38 -12.51 31.60
C LYS A 128 -7.82 -12.89 31.24
N ALA A 129 -8.67 -13.18 32.22
CA ALA A 129 -10.02 -13.67 31.99
C ALA A 129 -10.85 -12.75 31.06
N ASP A 130 -10.63 -11.44 31.10
CA ASP A 130 -11.32 -10.40 30.34
C ASP A 130 -10.42 -9.69 29.27
N TRP A 131 -9.30 -10.31 28.92
CA TRP A 131 -8.46 -9.82 27.81
C TRP A 131 -9.10 -10.04 26.45
N TYR A 132 -10.09 -10.96 26.39
CA TYR A 132 -10.94 -11.23 25.24
C TYR A 132 -12.39 -11.04 25.64
N ILE A 133 -13.28 -10.95 24.66
CA ILE A 133 -14.68 -10.67 24.88
C ILE A 133 -15.44 -11.98 25.03
N TRP A 134 -16.02 -12.23 26.21
CA TRP A 134 -16.76 -13.45 26.54
C TRP A 134 -18.20 -13.16 26.93
N ARG A 135 -19.12 -14.04 26.52
CA ARG A 135 -20.54 -14.00 26.93
C ARG A 135 -21.09 -15.41 27.15
N ASP A 136 -22.18 -15.49 27.91
CA ASP A 136 -22.90 -16.77 28.16
C ASP A 136 -23.81 -17.14 26.98
N ASP A 137 -24.12 -16.19 26.07
CA ASP A 137 -24.92 -16.38 24.89
C ASP A 137 -24.28 -15.67 23.66
N ASP A 138 -24.75 -16.01 22.45
CA ASP A 138 -24.31 -15.50 21.17
C ASP A 138 -25.20 -14.39 20.60
N SER A 139 -26.08 -13.79 21.41
CA SER A 139 -27.06 -12.80 20.95
C SER A 139 -26.56 -11.35 20.92
N GLY A 140 -25.33 -11.11 21.40
CA GLY A 140 -24.75 -9.76 21.48
C GLY A 140 -24.39 -9.19 20.10
N TRP A 141 -24.58 -7.88 19.94
CA TRP A 141 -24.19 -7.06 18.78
C TRP A 141 -24.68 -7.58 17.43
N PRO A 142 -25.98 -7.79 17.25
CA PRO A 142 -26.54 -8.34 16.00
C PRO A 142 -26.39 -7.39 14.81
N GLU A 143 -26.11 -6.11 15.03
CA GLU A 143 -25.83 -5.11 14.00
C GLU A 143 -24.42 -5.23 13.40
N ALA A 144 -23.54 -5.94 14.07
CA ALA A 144 -22.17 -6.16 13.58
C ALA A 144 -22.17 -7.16 12.42
N ARG A 145 -21.82 -6.69 11.23
CA ARG A 145 -21.76 -7.54 10.03
C ARG A 145 -20.69 -8.62 10.16
N ILE A 146 -20.93 -9.76 9.52
CA ILE A 146 -19.90 -10.80 9.34
C ILE A 146 -19.00 -10.37 8.17
N ILE A 147 -17.69 -10.35 8.38
CA ILE A 147 -16.72 -9.95 7.33
C ILE A 147 -16.48 -11.12 6.37
N PHE A 148 -16.17 -12.32 6.87
CA PHE A 148 -15.86 -13.49 6.06
C PHE A 148 -17.09 -14.37 5.83
N THR A 149 -18.05 -13.83 5.07
CA THR A 149 -19.38 -14.42 4.85
C THR A 149 -19.39 -15.78 4.15
N ASP A 150 -18.32 -16.15 3.48
CA ASP A 150 -18.17 -17.46 2.80
C ASP A 150 -17.66 -18.57 3.71
N VAL A 151 -17.17 -18.25 4.92
CA VAL A 151 -16.64 -19.23 5.87
C VAL A 151 -17.26 -19.14 7.27
N GLU A 152 -17.67 -17.95 7.71
CA GLU A 152 -18.23 -17.72 9.05
C GLU A 152 -19.75 -17.46 8.97
N GLN A 153 -20.48 -17.94 9.97
CA GLN A 153 -21.94 -17.78 10.10
C GLN A 153 -22.35 -16.91 11.28
N SER A 154 -21.41 -16.64 12.18
CA SER A 154 -21.58 -15.82 13.39
C SER A 154 -20.26 -15.15 13.72
N ASN A 155 -20.31 -14.01 14.40
CA ASN A 155 -19.15 -13.39 15.03
C ASN A 155 -18.90 -13.95 16.45
N TRP A 156 -19.67 -14.96 16.89
CA TRP A 156 -19.53 -15.63 18.16
C TRP A 156 -19.19 -17.10 17.95
N ALA A 157 -18.18 -17.60 18.66
CA ALA A 157 -17.79 -19.00 18.66
C ALA A 157 -17.80 -19.59 20.09
N TRP A 158 -18.35 -20.82 20.24
CA TRP A 158 -18.40 -21.51 21.51
C TRP A 158 -17.04 -22.08 21.91
N ASP A 159 -16.58 -21.78 23.13
CA ASP A 159 -15.42 -22.39 23.73
C ASP A 159 -15.83 -23.44 24.76
N SER A 160 -15.45 -24.70 24.51
CA SER A 160 -15.83 -25.83 25.36
C SER A 160 -15.03 -25.91 26.67
N GLU A 161 -13.87 -25.26 26.79
CA GLU A 161 -13.07 -25.20 27.99
C GLU A 161 -13.63 -24.17 28.98
N ARG A 162 -13.87 -22.92 28.47
CA ARG A 162 -14.45 -21.85 29.24
C ARG A 162 -15.95 -21.99 29.47
N GLN A 163 -16.64 -22.74 28.57
CA GLN A 163 -18.10 -22.87 28.52
C GLN A 163 -18.82 -21.53 28.33
N GLN A 164 -18.25 -20.68 27.48
CA GLN A 164 -18.79 -19.39 27.07
C GLN A 164 -18.54 -19.19 25.59
N TYR A 165 -19.21 -18.22 24.99
CA TYR A 165 -18.93 -17.73 23.64
C TYR A 165 -17.89 -16.62 23.72
N TYR A 166 -16.94 -16.63 22.76
CA TYR A 166 -16.02 -15.53 22.56
C TYR A 166 -16.33 -14.82 21.24
N TRP A 167 -16.02 -13.53 21.21
CA TRP A 167 -16.18 -12.68 20.04
C TRP A 167 -15.01 -12.81 19.09
N HIS A 168 -15.29 -12.85 17.78
CA HIS A 168 -14.33 -12.76 16.70
C HIS A 168 -14.93 -12.01 15.52
N ARG A 169 -14.23 -11.05 14.97
CA ARG A 169 -14.72 -10.27 13.84
C ARG A 169 -14.35 -10.94 12.49
N PHE A 170 -13.26 -11.67 12.47
CA PHE A 170 -12.71 -12.39 11.33
C PHE A 170 -12.92 -13.89 11.49
N TYR A 171 -11.89 -14.71 11.31
CA TYR A 171 -12.03 -16.15 11.53
C TYR A 171 -12.29 -16.51 13.00
N SER A 172 -13.02 -17.59 13.22
CA SER A 172 -13.26 -18.12 14.58
C SER A 172 -11.96 -18.50 15.32
N HIS A 173 -10.86 -18.71 14.62
CA HIS A 173 -9.55 -18.91 15.23
C HIS A 173 -8.75 -17.61 15.48
N GLN A 174 -9.38 -16.47 15.30
CA GLN A 174 -8.83 -15.13 15.53
C GLN A 174 -9.70 -14.37 16.55
N PRO A 175 -9.68 -14.76 17.86
CA PRO A 175 -10.47 -14.10 18.87
C PRO A 175 -10.04 -12.63 19.04
N ASP A 176 -11.04 -11.74 19.13
CA ASP A 176 -10.83 -10.30 19.28
C ASP A 176 -10.39 -9.95 20.71
N LEU A 177 -9.43 -9.04 20.80
CA LEU A 177 -8.96 -8.47 22.04
C LEU A 177 -9.99 -7.51 22.64
N ASN A 178 -10.09 -7.47 23.96
CA ASN A 178 -11.00 -6.60 24.68
C ASN A 178 -10.33 -5.25 25.01
N TYR A 179 -10.50 -4.25 24.16
CA TYR A 179 -9.92 -2.91 24.38
C TYR A 179 -10.60 -2.10 25.50
N ASP A 180 -11.71 -2.58 26.07
CA ASP A 180 -12.26 -2.00 27.30
C ASP A 180 -11.39 -2.35 28.51
N ASN A 181 -10.54 -3.38 28.40
CA ASN A 181 -9.54 -3.68 29.41
C ASN A 181 -8.27 -2.81 29.18
N PRO A 182 -7.92 -1.92 30.13
CA PRO A 182 -6.74 -1.07 29.98
C PRO A 182 -5.42 -1.84 29.92
N GLU A 183 -5.34 -3.06 30.46
CA GLU A 183 -4.12 -3.88 30.38
C GLU A 183 -3.86 -4.34 28.95
N VAL A 184 -4.91 -4.61 28.16
CA VAL A 184 -4.79 -4.92 26.72
C VAL A 184 -4.22 -3.73 25.96
N VAL A 185 -4.74 -2.53 26.24
CA VAL A 185 -4.24 -1.27 25.63
C VAL A 185 -2.75 -1.07 25.95
N GLU A 186 -2.34 -1.21 27.22
CA GLU A 186 -0.93 -1.05 27.63
C GLU A 186 -0.03 -2.14 27.03
N ALA A 187 -0.51 -3.37 26.93
CA ALA A 187 0.24 -4.46 26.29
C ALA A 187 0.50 -4.15 24.80
N MET A 188 -0.52 -3.69 24.07
CA MET A 188 -0.39 -3.35 22.67
C MET A 188 0.56 -2.14 22.46
N LEU A 189 0.46 -1.09 23.29
CA LEU A 189 1.40 0.03 23.24
C LEU A 189 2.84 -0.39 23.56
N SER A 190 3.02 -1.40 24.42
CA SER A 190 4.35 -1.96 24.72
C SER A 190 4.92 -2.72 23.52
N ILE A 191 4.09 -3.46 22.80
CA ILE A 191 4.47 -4.16 21.54
C ILE A 191 4.90 -3.15 20.49
N VAL A 192 4.14 -2.06 20.30
CA VAL A 192 4.51 -0.97 19.38
C VAL A 192 5.92 -0.43 19.70
N LYS A 193 6.19 -0.12 20.96
CA LYS A 193 7.50 0.38 21.41
C LYS A 193 8.62 -0.65 21.19
N LEU A 194 8.36 -1.91 21.51
CA LEU A 194 9.30 -3.02 21.30
C LEU A 194 9.82 -3.08 19.86
N TRP A 195 8.92 -2.93 18.88
CA TRP A 195 9.29 -3.03 17.48
C TRP A 195 9.82 -1.72 16.90
N LEU A 196 9.36 -0.56 17.34
CA LEU A 196 9.98 0.71 16.96
C LEU A 196 11.42 0.85 17.49
N ASP A 197 11.72 0.25 18.66
CA ASP A 197 13.09 0.20 19.20
C ASP A 197 14.05 -0.64 18.33
N THR A 198 13.55 -1.47 17.39
CA THR A 198 14.38 -2.16 16.38
C THR A 198 14.76 -1.28 15.18
N GLY A 199 14.21 -0.07 15.10
CA GLY A 199 14.47 0.87 14.01
C GLY A 199 13.41 0.94 12.92
N LEU A 200 12.30 0.20 13.02
CA LEU A 200 11.18 0.30 12.08
C LEU A 200 10.70 1.74 11.92
N ASP A 201 10.31 2.11 10.71
CA ASP A 201 9.85 3.46 10.35
C ASP A 201 8.34 3.66 10.55
N GLY A 202 7.63 2.66 11.05
CA GLY A 202 6.22 2.74 11.36
C GLY A 202 5.48 1.43 11.17
N PHE A 203 4.14 1.56 11.11
CA PHE A 203 3.26 0.41 10.99
C PHE A 203 2.13 0.66 9.98
N ARG A 204 1.72 -0.41 9.30
CA ARG A 204 0.37 -0.53 8.75
C ARG A 204 -0.49 -1.14 9.85
N LEU A 205 -1.55 -0.45 10.23
CA LEU A 205 -2.47 -0.87 11.27
C LEU A 205 -3.60 -1.70 10.65
N ASP A 206 -3.58 -2.99 10.95
CA ASP A 206 -4.58 -3.94 10.48
C ASP A 206 -5.93 -3.73 11.16
N ALA A 207 -7.01 -3.75 10.38
CA ALA A 207 -8.39 -3.86 10.84
C ALA A 207 -8.78 -2.84 11.94
N VAL A 208 -8.27 -1.61 11.87
CA VAL A 208 -8.48 -0.59 12.92
C VAL A 208 -9.94 -0.21 13.19
N PRO A 209 -10.94 -0.31 12.29
CA PRO A 209 -12.32 0.04 12.59
C PRO A 209 -12.97 -0.79 13.70
N TYR A 210 -12.45 -1.99 14.01
CA TYR A 210 -13.17 -3.03 14.75
C TYR A 210 -12.74 -3.19 16.21
N LEU A 211 -11.88 -2.32 16.76
CA LEU A 211 -11.26 -2.48 18.08
C LEU A 211 -12.25 -2.49 19.26
N TYR A 212 -13.39 -1.82 19.14
CA TYR A 212 -14.40 -1.73 20.18
C TYR A 212 -15.76 -2.19 19.70
N GLN A 213 -16.57 -2.73 20.61
CA GLN A 213 -17.94 -3.14 20.35
C GLN A 213 -18.92 -2.41 21.29
N ARG A 214 -20.07 -1.92 20.75
CA ARG A 214 -21.12 -1.24 21.53
C ARG A 214 -22.49 -1.68 21.07
N ASP A 215 -23.41 -1.86 22.04
CA ASP A 215 -24.81 -2.22 21.74
C ASP A 215 -25.48 -1.16 20.85
N GLY A 216 -26.23 -1.61 19.85
CA GLY A 216 -26.94 -0.74 18.91
C GLY A 216 -26.04 -0.07 17.87
N THR A 217 -24.82 -0.55 17.68
CA THR A 217 -23.87 -0.08 16.66
C THR A 217 -23.36 -1.23 15.81
N SER A 218 -22.76 -0.91 14.65
CA SER A 218 -22.06 -1.89 13.82
C SER A 218 -20.73 -2.38 14.43
N GLY A 219 -20.24 -1.74 15.51
CA GLY A 219 -18.92 -1.97 16.05
C GLY A 219 -17.78 -1.46 15.13
N GLU A 220 -18.09 -0.49 14.27
CA GLU A 220 -17.12 0.14 13.35
C GLU A 220 -17.06 1.64 13.60
N ASN A 221 -15.87 2.24 13.45
CA ASN A 221 -15.64 3.69 13.56
C ASN A 221 -16.12 4.32 14.88
N LEU A 222 -16.00 3.59 15.99
CA LEU A 222 -16.46 4.08 17.26
C LEU A 222 -15.55 5.19 17.82
N PRO A 223 -16.10 6.16 18.60
CA PRO A 223 -15.30 7.23 19.20
C PRO A 223 -14.13 6.73 20.06
N GLU A 224 -14.28 5.57 20.68
CA GLU A 224 -13.26 4.93 21.48
C GLU A 224 -12.07 4.46 20.62
N THR A 225 -12.34 3.95 19.42
CA THR A 225 -11.29 3.59 18.44
C THR A 225 -10.46 4.83 18.10
N HIS A 226 -11.10 5.94 17.76
CA HIS A 226 -10.42 7.21 17.47
C HIS A 226 -9.65 7.75 18.69
N ALA A 227 -10.19 7.61 19.90
CA ALA A 227 -9.48 8.00 21.12
C ALA A 227 -8.21 7.16 21.34
N PHE A 228 -8.27 5.86 21.06
CA PHE A 228 -7.09 4.98 21.12
C PHE A 228 -6.06 5.37 20.07
N LEU A 229 -6.47 5.64 18.82
CA LEU A 229 -5.55 6.04 17.74
C LEU A 229 -4.83 7.36 18.07
N ARG A 230 -5.54 8.36 18.63
CA ARG A 230 -4.91 9.61 19.11
C ARG A 230 -3.89 9.35 20.19
N ARG A 231 -4.19 8.47 21.14
CA ARG A 231 -3.25 8.06 22.19
C ARG A 231 -2.02 7.39 21.59
N LEU A 232 -2.21 6.39 20.73
CA LEU A 232 -1.14 5.68 20.04
C LEU A 232 -0.24 6.66 19.28
N ARG A 233 -0.84 7.56 18.50
CA ARG A 233 -0.13 8.58 17.73
C ARG A 233 0.70 9.49 18.63
N SER A 234 0.11 10.01 19.71
CA SER A 234 0.80 10.89 20.66
C SER A 234 2.00 10.21 21.32
N GLU A 235 1.89 8.93 21.69
CA GLU A 235 3.01 8.19 22.29
C GLU A 235 4.14 7.94 21.29
N ILE A 236 3.81 7.69 20.02
CA ILE A 236 4.80 7.50 18.95
C ILE A 236 5.52 8.82 18.66
N ASP A 237 4.78 9.90 18.41
CA ASP A 237 5.37 11.20 18.07
C ASP A 237 6.30 11.73 19.16
N ALA A 238 5.96 11.47 20.44
CA ALA A 238 6.77 11.92 21.57
C ALA A 238 8.13 11.20 21.68
N ARG A 239 8.22 9.93 21.23
CA ARG A 239 9.42 9.10 21.42
C ARG A 239 10.12 8.75 20.10
N TYR A 240 9.38 8.65 19.02
CA TYR A 240 9.84 8.16 17.71
C TYR A 240 9.44 9.11 16.58
N PRO A 241 9.99 10.33 16.52
CA PRO A 241 9.62 11.30 15.50
C PRO A 241 9.85 10.77 14.08
N GLY A 242 8.95 11.12 13.15
CA GLY A 242 9.04 10.73 11.75
C GLY A 242 8.64 9.27 11.46
N ARG A 243 8.02 8.57 12.42
CA ARG A 243 7.41 7.25 12.19
C ARG A 243 6.00 7.43 11.61
N VAL A 244 5.60 6.51 10.72
CA VAL A 244 4.31 6.58 10.05
C VAL A 244 3.32 5.56 10.61
N LEU A 245 2.05 5.92 10.67
CA LEU A 245 0.92 5.03 10.88
C LEU A 245 0.06 5.06 9.61
N LEU A 246 -0.11 3.91 8.96
CA LEU A 246 -0.94 3.71 7.78
C LEU A 246 -2.14 2.85 8.17
N ALA A 247 -3.34 3.43 8.20
CA ALA A 247 -4.54 2.71 8.61
C ALA A 247 -5.13 1.86 7.48
N GLU A 248 -5.52 0.64 7.81
CA GLU A 248 -6.46 -0.14 7.03
C GLU A 248 -7.86 0.06 7.57
N ALA A 249 -8.62 0.91 6.90
CA ALA A 249 -10.03 1.14 7.16
C ALA A 249 -10.79 1.13 5.83
N ASN A 250 -11.53 0.06 5.57
CA ASN A 250 -12.31 -0.08 4.35
C ASN A 250 -13.67 0.58 4.52
N GLN A 251 -13.72 1.91 4.36
CA GLN A 251 -14.87 2.77 4.60
C GLN A 251 -15.10 3.73 3.42
N TRP A 252 -16.26 4.38 3.35
CA TRP A 252 -16.50 5.45 2.41
C TRP A 252 -15.56 6.64 2.65
N PRO A 253 -15.23 7.45 1.63
CA PRO A 253 -14.25 8.52 1.80
C PRO A 253 -14.58 9.52 2.91
N THR A 254 -15.87 9.78 3.16
CA THR A 254 -16.33 10.68 4.23
C THR A 254 -16.08 10.15 5.63
N ASP A 255 -16.15 8.84 5.82
CA ASP A 255 -15.90 8.17 7.10
C ASP A 255 -14.41 7.85 7.25
N LEU A 256 -13.75 7.56 6.12
CA LEU A 256 -12.32 7.26 6.08
C LEU A 256 -11.45 8.44 6.51
N VAL A 257 -11.87 9.68 6.22
CA VAL A 257 -11.12 10.88 6.60
C VAL A 257 -11.02 11.06 8.12
N ASP A 258 -11.94 10.50 8.89
CA ASP A 258 -11.94 10.58 10.35
C ASP A 258 -10.72 9.88 10.98
N TYR A 259 -10.12 8.89 10.28
CA TYR A 259 -8.89 8.20 10.74
C TYR A 259 -7.62 9.05 10.67
N PHE A 260 -7.68 10.23 10.08
CA PHE A 260 -6.62 11.22 10.15
C PHE A 260 -6.78 12.15 11.38
N GLY A 261 -8.01 12.24 11.94
CA GLY A 261 -8.35 13.22 12.97
C GLY A 261 -8.07 14.66 12.51
N SER A 262 -7.49 15.45 13.40
CA SER A 262 -6.93 16.77 13.05
C SER A 262 -5.41 16.70 12.82
N SER A 263 -4.93 15.68 12.08
CA SER A 263 -3.52 15.27 11.96
C SER A 263 -2.95 14.66 13.24
N ASP A 264 -3.79 14.11 14.11
CA ASP A 264 -3.43 13.58 15.42
C ASP A 264 -3.79 12.08 15.59
N GLU A 265 -4.27 11.43 14.51
CA GLU A 265 -4.50 9.98 14.43
C GLU A 265 -3.52 9.34 13.44
N CYS A 266 -3.96 8.71 12.37
CA CYS A 266 -3.07 8.09 11.40
C CYS A 266 -2.47 9.14 10.43
N HIS A 267 -1.25 8.90 9.99
CA HIS A 267 -0.59 9.72 8.97
C HIS A 267 -1.12 9.42 7.57
N MET A 268 -1.47 8.16 7.34
CA MET A 268 -1.94 7.65 6.07
C MET A 268 -3.13 6.72 6.27
N CYS A 269 -4.01 6.69 5.28
CA CYS A 269 -5.07 5.69 5.14
C CYS A 269 -5.10 5.18 3.71
N PHE A 270 -5.41 3.90 3.51
CA PHE A 270 -5.66 3.37 2.18
C PHE A 270 -6.95 3.92 1.59
N HIS A 271 -6.90 4.38 0.35
CA HIS A 271 -8.09 4.82 -0.37
C HIS A 271 -8.78 3.63 -1.06
N PHE A 272 -9.37 2.72 -0.28
CA PHE A 272 -10.05 1.53 -0.81
C PHE A 272 -11.13 1.84 -1.86
N PRO A 273 -11.98 2.88 -1.71
CA PRO A 273 -13.02 3.16 -2.69
C PRO A 273 -12.51 3.49 -4.09
N LEU A 274 -11.29 4.02 -4.24
CA LEU A 274 -10.72 4.38 -5.54
C LEU A 274 -10.25 3.14 -6.33
N MET A 275 -9.71 2.14 -5.65
CA MET A 275 -9.09 0.97 -6.26
C MET A 275 -10.05 0.22 -7.22
N PRO A 276 -11.23 -0.27 -6.82
CA PRO A 276 -12.14 -0.96 -7.75
C PRO A 276 -12.62 -0.04 -8.89
N ARG A 277 -12.72 1.27 -8.64
CA ARG A 277 -13.19 2.24 -9.64
C ARG A 277 -12.19 2.49 -10.76
N MET A 278 -10.90 2.31 -10.52
CA MET A 278 -9.90 2.31 -11.60
C MET A 278 -10.13 1.14 -12.57
N PHE A 279 -10.40 -0.06 -12.05
CA PHE A 279 -10.77 -1.23 -12.87
C PHE A 279 -12.11 -1.05 -13.59
N MET A 280 -13.12 -0.50 -12.90
CA MET A 280 -14.42 -0.19 -13.51
C MET A 280 -14.27 0.81 -14.66
N ALA A 281 -13.47 1.86 -14.48
CA ALA A 281 -13.27 2.90 -15.47
C ALA A 281 -12.67 2.36 -16.77
N VAL A 282 -11.62 1.54 -16.67
CA VAL A 282 -11.00 0.95 -17.87
C VAL A 282 -11.92 -0.07 -18.55
N ARG A 283 -12.71 -0.85 -17.78
CA ARG A 283 -13.62 -1.84 -18.35
C ARG A 283 -14.85 -1.23 -19.00
N ARG A 284 -15.36 -0.14 -18.42
CA ARG A 284 -16.45 0.66 -19.01
C ARG A 284 -15.98 1.63 -20.09
N GLU A 285 -14.68 1.81 -20.24
CA GLU A 285 -14.07 2.83 -21.10
C GLU A 285 -14.59 4.25 -20.78
N GLN A 286 -14.78 4.55 -19.47
CA GLN A 286 -15.37 5.81 -18.99
C GLN A 286 -14.67 6.30 -17.73
N ARG A 287 -14.38 7.62 -17.66
CA ARG A 287 -13.74 8.23 -16.50
C ARG A 287 -14.65 8.37 -15.27
N LEU A 288 -15.98 8.30 -15.48
CA LEU A 288 -16.97 8.63 -14.46
C LEU A 288 -16.74 7.94 -13.11
N PRO A 289 -16.47 6.61 -13.04
CA PRO A 289 -16.21 5.95 -11.76
C PRO A 289 -15.08 6.59 -10.93
N ILE A 290 -14.02 7.05 -11.59
CA ILE A 290 -12.88 7.70 -10.93
C ILE A 290 -13.25 9.12 -10.52
N THR A 291 -13.86 9.91 -11.41
CA THR A 291 -14.16 11.31 -11.13
C THR A 291 -15.23 11.49 -10.06
N GLU A 292 -16.22 10.59 -9.99
CA GLU A 292 -17.25 10.60 -8.96
C GLU A 292 -16.70 10.30 -7.57
N ILE A 293 -15.81 9.32 -7.44
CA ILE A 293 -15.25 9.00 -6.12
C ILE A 293 -14.26 10.07 -5.65
N LEU A 294 -13.47 10.64 -6.57
CA LEU A 294 -12.58 11.76 -6.24
C LEU A 294 -13.36 13.00 -5.80
N ALA A 295 -14.52 13.27 -6.42
CA ALA A 295 -15.38 14.38 -6.01
C ALA A 295 -16.02 14.16 -4.62
N GLN A 296 -16.12 12.92 -4.16
CA GLN A 296 -16.62 12.57 -2.81
C GLN A 296 -15.49 12.46 -1.78
N THR A 297 -14.24 12.49 -2.22
CA THR A 297 -13.07 12.38 -1.34
C THR A 297 -12.77 13.73 -0.71
N PRO A 298 -12.85 13.88 0.63
CA PRO A 298 -12.55 15.12 1.31
C PRO A 298 -11.08 15.53 1.15
N GLU A 299 -10.81 16.82 1.34
CA GLU A 299 -9.45 17.32 1.48
C GLU A 299 -8.80 16.73 2.74
N LEU A 300 -7.52 16.38 2.64
CA LEU A 300 -6.76 15.83 3.75
C LEU A 300 -6.32 16.95 4.72
N PRO A 301 -6.27 16.65 6.02
CA PRO A 301 -5.55 17.50 6.96
C PRO A 301 -4.08 17.64 6.58
N ASP A 302 -3.45 18.78 6.95
CA ASP A 302 -2.03 19.01 6.68
C ASP A 302 -1.17 17.87 7.25
N GLY A 303 -0.17 17.46 6.50
CA GLY A 303 0.71 16.36 6.90
C GLY A 303 0.14 14.96 6.70
N CYS A 304 -1.10 14.79 6.24
CA CYS A 304 -1.68 13.48 5.96
C CYS A 304 -1.53 13.09 4.48
N GLN A 305 -1.71 11.78 4.18
CA GLN A 305 -1.62 11.29 2.81
C GLN A 305 -2.48 10.04 2.57
N TRP A 306 -3.03 9.90 1.37
CA TRP A 306 -3.66 8.65 0.91
C TRP A 306 -2.61 7.61 0.53
N GLY A 307 -2.84 6.34 0.89
CA GLY A 307 -2.17 5.18 0.30
C GLY A 307 -2.99 4.66 -0.88
N LEU A 308 -2.41 4.62 -2.08
CA LEU A 308 -3.08 4.14 -3.29
C LEU A 308 -2.49 2.81 -3.72
N PHE A 309 -3.32 1.89 -4.19
CA PHE A 309 -2.87 0.59 -4.68
C PHE A 309 -3.80 0.04 -5.77
N LEU A 310 -3.29 -0.84 -6.61
CA LEU A 310 -4.09 -1.60 -7.58
C LEU A 310 -4.45 -2.96 -7.01
N ARG A 311 -3.47 -3.65 -6.46
CA ARG A 311 -3.61 -4.95 -5.80
C ARG A 311 -2.75 -5.00 -4.54
N ASN A 312 -3.09 -5.93 -3.66
CA ASN A 312 -2.37 -6.27 -2.44
C ASN A 312 -2.42 -7.80 -2.22
N HIS A 313 -2.03 -8.26 -1.04
CA HIS A 313 -2.03 -9.67 -0.64
C HIS A 313 -3.43 -10.27 -0.40
N ASP A 314 -4.48 -9.45 -0.40
CA ASP A 314 -5.89 -9.86 -0.22
C ASP A 314 -6.67 -9.82 -1.55
N GLU A 315 -7.96 -10.09 -1.48
CA GLU A 315 -8.85 -9.93 -2.62
C GLU A 315 -8.98 -8.46 -3.04
N LEU A 316 -9.34 -8.24 -4.31
CA LEU A 316 -9.83 -6.94 -4.78
C LEU A 316 -11.20 -6.72 -4.15
N THR A 317 -11.24 -6.02 -3.02
CA THR A 317 -12.49 -5.82 -2.27
C THR A 317 -13.50 -4.99 -3.03
N LEU A 318 -14.77 -5.40 -2.97
CA LEU A 318 -15.92 -4.73 -3.58
C LEU A 318 -16.93 -4.29 -2.51
N GLU A 319 -16.49 -4.11 -1.27
CA GLU A 319 -17.36 -3.66 -0.18
C GLU A 319 -17.83 -2.22 -0.39
N MET A 320 -16.92 -1.34 -0.85
CA MET A 320 -17.20 0.09 -1.04
C MET A 320 -17.66 0.42 -2.47
N VAL A 321 -18.48 -0.43 -3.05
CA VAL A 321 -19.18 -0.18 -4.32
C VAL A 321 -20.67 -0.52 -4.17
N SER A 322 -21.51 -0.02 -5.07
CA SER A 322 -22.93 -0.39 -5.11
C SER A 322 -23.11 -1.87 -5.48
N ASP A 323 -24.28 -2.44 -5.18
CA ASP A 323 -24.60 -3.82 -5.57
C ASP A 323 -24.54 -3.99 -7.10
N GLU A 324 -25.02 -3.00 -7.86
CA GLU A 324 -24.97 -3.00 -9.33
C GLU A 324 -23.51 -3.00 -9.83
N ASP A 325 -22.64 -2.20 -9.23
CA ASP A 325 -21.21 -2.16 -9.57
C ASP A 325 -20.50 -3.45 -9.16
N ARG A 326 -20.89 -4.04 -8.04
CA ARG A 326 -20.33 -5.33 -7.58
C ARG A 326 -20.70 -6.45 -8.56
N ASP A 327 -21.97 -6.50 -8.98
CA ASP A 327 -22.42 -7.48 -9.98
C ASP A 327 -21.69 -7.29 -11.32
N PHE A 328 -21.49 -6.05 -11.75
CA PHE A 328 -20.69 -5.74 -12.92
C PHE A 328 -19.24 -6.24 -12.77
N MET A 329 -18.58 -5.94 -11.64
CA MET A 329 -17.19 -6.37 -11.39
C MET A 329 -17.08 -7.90 -11.35
N TYR A 330 -18.03 -8.59 -10.75
CA TYR A 330 -18.06 -10.07 -10.76
C TYR A 330 -18.28 -10.64 -12.15
N ALA A 331 -19.10 -10.03 -12.99
CA ALA A 331 -19.33 -10.48 -14.35
C ALA A 331 -18.07 -10.32 -15.21
N GLU A 332 -17.35 -9.21 -15.04
CA GLU A 332 -16.20 -8.85 -15.87
C GLU A 332 -14.88 -9.46 -15.40
N TYR A 333 -14.67 -9.58 -14.09
CA TYR A 333 -13.36 -9.94 -13.50
C TYR A 333 -13.38 -11.22 -12.66
N GLY A 334 -14.54 -11.70 -12.23
CA GLY A 334 -14.72 -12.83 -11.34
C GLY A 334 -15.72 -13.86 -11.87
N ALA A 335 -15.72 -14.14 -13.18
CA ALA A 335 -16.67 -15.06 -13.80
C ALA A 335 -16.57 -16.52 -13.28
N ASP A 336 -15.36 -16.97 -12.91
CA ASP A 336 -15.17 -18.26 -12.24
C ASP A 336 -15.44 -18.12 -10.73
N PRO A 337 -16.32 -18.95 -10.13
CA PRO A 337 -16.59 -18.89 -8.69
C PRO A 337 -15.34 -19.00 -7.80
N ARG A 338 -14.28 -19.67 -8.26
CA ARG A 338 -13.01 -19.79 -7.52
C ARG A 338 -12.28 -18.46 -7.35
N MET A 339 -12.57 -17.48 -8.21
CA MET A 339 -12.00 -16.14 -8.13
C MET A 339 -12.71 -15.26 -7.09
N LYS A 340 -13.91 -15.65 -6.63
CA LYS A 340 -14.66 -14.90 -5.64
C LYS A 340 -14.24 -15.31 -4.24
N ARG A 341 -13.97 -14.32 -3.41
CA ARG A 341 -13.63 -14.47 -1.99
C ARG A 341 -14.28 -13.35 -1.22
N HIS A 342 -14.97 -13.68 -0.12
CA HIS A 342 -15.67 -12.72 0.70
C HIS A 342 -16.54 -11.79 -0.18
N LEU A 343 -16.35 -10.49 -0.13
CA LEU A 343 -16.99 -9.53 -1.04
C LEU A 343 -15.98 -8.99 -2.08
N GLY A 344 -15.13 -9.84 -2.65
CA GLY A 344 -14.08 -9.42 -3.57
C GLY A 344 -13.67 -10.47 -4.60
N ILE A 345 -12.57 -10.18 -5.28
CA ILE A 345 -12.02 -10.98 -6.38
C ILE A 345 -10.56 -11.30 -6.07
N SER A 346 -10.26 -12.59 -5.82
CA SER A 346 -8.91 -13.09 -5.53
C SER A 346 -8.15 -13.32 -6.84
N ARG A 347 -7.64 -12.24 -7.42
CA ARG A 347 -6.82 -12.23 -8.65
C ARG A 347 -5.69 -11.21 -8.54
N ARG A 348 -4.53 -11.49 -9.13
CA ARG A 348 -3.45 -10.50 -9.33
C ARG A 348 -3.76 -9.55 -10.48
N LEU A 349 -2.98 -8.48 -10.60
CA LEU A 349 -3.17 -7.45 -11.62
C LEU A 349 -3.09 -8.02 -13.05
N ALA A 350 -2.05 -8.80 -13.37
CA ALA A 350 -1.84 -9.28 -14.74
C ALA A 350 -3.03 -10.09 -15.30
N PRO A 351 -3.61 -11.05 -14.55
CA PRO A 351 -4.83 -11.72 -15.00
C PRO A 351 -6.07 -10.80 -15.06
N LEU A 352 -6.19 -9.81 -14.17
CA LEU A 352 -7.31 -8.86 -14.22
C LEU A 352 -7.28 -8.00 -15.51
N VAL A 353 -6.09 -7.68 -16.00
CA VAL A 353 -5.92 -6.97 -17.27
C VAL A 353 -5.71 -7.91 -18.47
N GLU A 354 -6.04 -9.20 -18.33
CA GLU A 354 -5.92 -10.21 -19.40
C GLU A 354 -4.49 -10.26 -20.02
N ASN A 355 -3.47 -10.06 -19.19
CA ASN A 355 -2.06 -9.94 -19.59
C ASN A 355 -1.79 -8.82 -20.61
N SER A 356 -2.66 -7.81 -20.68
CA SER A 356 -2.51 -6.68 -21.56
C SER A 356 -1.54 -5.66 -20.97
N ARG A 357 -0.32 -5.62 -21.51
CA ARG A 357 0.68 -4.64 -21.11
C ARG A 357 0.20 -3.18 -21.23
N PRO A 358 -0.47 -2.73 -22.30
CA PRO A 358 -0.99 -1.36 -22.38
C PRO A 358 -1.97 -1.02 -21.25
N LEU A 359 -2.83 -1.97 -20.83
CA LEU A 359 -3.74 -1.76 -19.70
C LEU A 359 -2.99 -1.70 -18.37
N ALA A 360 -2.00 -2.56 -18.18
CA ALA A 360 -1.16 -2.52 -16.97
C ALA A 360 -0.39 -1.19 -16.87
N GLU A 361 0.20 -0.72 -17.99
CA GLU A 361 0.88 0.58 -18.07
C GLU A 361 -0.09 1.73 -17.75
N LEU A 362 -1.30 1.72 -18.31
CA LEU A 362 -2.33 2.74 -18.06
C LEU A 362 -2.72 2.79 -16.58
N LEU A 363 -3.02 1.62 -15.95
CA LEU A 363 -3.41 1.55 -14.54
C LEU A 363 -2.28 2.01 -13.61
N HIS A 364 -1.04 1.60 -13.86
CA HIS A 364 0.11 2.07 -13.08
C HIS A 364 0.38 3.57 -13.29
N ALA A 365 0.22 4.09 -14.51
CA ALA A 365 0.38 5.51 -14.75
C ALA A 365 -0.69 6.33 -13.99
N MET A 366 -1.93 5.85 -13.89
CA MET A 366 -2.94 6.45 -13.02
C MET A 366 -2.55 6.34 -11.54
N LEU A 367 -2.15 5.15 -11.08
CA LEU A 367 -1.69 4.92 -9.71
C LEU A 367 -0.57 5.89 -9.31
N PHE A 368 0.40 6.11 -10.19
CA PHE A 368 1.57 6.96 -9.92
C PHE A 368 1.30 8.46 -10.06
N SER A 369 0.16 8.88 -10.57
CA SER A 369 -0.15 10.30 -10.78
C SER A 369 -1.37 10.82 -10.04
N LEU A 370 -2.28 9.96 -9.57
CA LEU A 370 -3.39 10.35 -8.70
C LEU A 370 -2.87 10.82 -7.31
N PRO A 371 -3.65 11.63 -6.57
CA PRO A 371 -3.24 12.14 -5.26
C PRO A 371 -3.05 11.02 -4.24
N GLY A 372 -1.82 10.80 -3.82
CA GLY A 372 -1.48 9.77 -2.83
C GLY A 372 -0.10 9.16 -3.06
N SER A 373 0.31 8.33 -2.11
CA SER A 373 1.52 7.54 -2.17
C SER A 373 1.19 6.14 -2.69
N PRO A 374 1.79 5.71 -3.81
CA PRO A 374 1.47 4.41 -4.40
C PRO A 374 2.10 3.27 -3.60
N VAL A 375 1.36 2.17 -3.52
CA VAL A 375 1.80 0.90 -2.96
C VAL A 375 1.79 -0.13 -4.09
N LEU A 376 2.93 -0.75 -4.35
CA LEU A 376 3.10 -1.84 -5.30
C LEU A 376 3.09 -3.16 -4.54
N TYR A 377 2.38 -4.15 -5.03
CA TYR A 377 2.42 -5.51 -4.49
C TYR A 377 3.53 -6.31 -5.18
N TYR A 378 4.34 -7.07 -4.43
CA TYR A 378 5.47 -7.82 -5.01
C TYR A 378 5.05 -8.67 -6.22
N GLY A 379 5.82 -8.57 -7.29
CA GLY A 379 5.58 -9.27 -8.55
C GLY A 379 4.63 -8.58 -9.52
N ASP A 380 3.91 -7.52 -9.12
CA ASP A 380 3.09 -6.74 -10.06
C ASP A 380 3.97 -6.01 -11.09
N GLU A 381 5.18 -5.62 -10.71
CA GLU A 381 6.18 -5.02 -11.59
C GLU A 381 6.71 -5.97 -12.68
N LEU A 382 6.43 -7.28 -12.55
CA LEU A 382 6.74 -8.31 -13.55
C LEU A 382 5.50 -8.74 -14.33
N MET A 383 4.31 -8.27 -13.97
CA MET A 383 3.05 -8.85 -14.42
C MET A 383 2.92 -10.34 -14.02
N MET A 384 3.29 -10.69 -12.79
CA MET A 384 3.05 -12.03 -12.24
C MET A 384 1.56 -12.38 -12.24
N GLY A 385 1.25 -13.63 -12.58
CA GLY A 385 -0.09 -14.17 -12.48
C GLY A 385 -0.43 -14.69 -11.08
N ASP A 386 -1.53 -15.41 -11.01
CA ASP A 386 -2.07 -16.05 -9.81
C ASP A 386 -2.40 -17.52 -10.04
N ASN A 387 -2.77 -18.22 -8.96
CA ASN A 387 -3.22 -19.60 -9.02
C ASN A 387 -4.60 -19.76 -8.35
N VAL A 388 -5.67 -19.60 -9.11
CA VAL A 388 -7.06 -19.70 -8.63
C VAL A 388 -7.46 -21.04 -8.03
N TYR A 389 -6.61 -22.07 -8.16
CA TYR A 389 -6.85 -23.39 -7.56
C TYR A 389 -6.39 -23.49 -6.11
N LEU A 390 -5.61 -22.53 -5.64
CA LEU A 390 -5.26 -22.40 -4.23
C LEU A 390 -6.44 -21.82 -3.46
N GLY A 391 -6.60 -22.30 -2.24
CA GLY A 391 -7.68 -21.84 -1.36
C GLY A 391 -7.45 -20.44 -0.83
N ASP A 392 -8.49 -19.85 -0.25
CA ASP A 392 -8.48 -18.52 0.40
C ASP A 392 -7.81 -17.46 -0.48
N ARG A 393 -6.92 -16.65 0.11
CA ARG A 393 -6.11 -15.60 -0.53
C ARG A 393 -4.75 -16.11 -1.03
N ASP A 394 -4.42 -17.38 -0.81
CA ASP A 394 -3.17 -18.01 -1.28
C ASP A 394 -3.00 -17.96 -2.80
N ALA A 395 -4.10 -17.83 -3.53
CA ALA A 395 -4.09 -17.65 -4.98
C ALA A 395 -3.17 -16.50 -5.43
N VAL A 396 -3.11 -15.40 -4.68
CA VAL A 396 -2.32 -14.21 -4.99
C VAL A 396 -1.01 -14.13 -4.20
N ARG A 397 -0.71 -15.11 -3.33
CA ARG A 397 0.46 -15.14 -2.43
C ARG A 397 1.55 -16.15 -2.86
N THR A 398 1.58 -16.51 -4.15
CA THR A 398 2.54 -17.49 -4.70
C THR A 398 3.98 -16.97 -4.66
N PRO A 399 5.00 -17.85 -4.64
CA PRO A 399 6.42 -17.47 -4.61
C PRO A 399 6.81 -16.48 -5.71
N MET A 400 7.64 -15.48 -5.35
CA MET A 400 8.23 -14.53 -6.31
C MET A 400 9.07 -15.26 -7.35
N GLN A 401 9.04 -14.78 -8.60
CA GLN A 401 9.68 -15.38 -9.75
C GLN A 401 10.99 -14.64 -10.09
N TRP A 402 12.12 -15.15 -9.60
CA TRP A 402 13.43 -14.52 -9.77
C TRP A 402 14.14 -14.94 -11.05
N THR A 403 14.11 -16.23 -11.38
CA THR A 403 14.83 -16.81 -12.53
C THR A 403 13.98 -17.88 -13.22
N PRO A 404 14.31 -18.28 -14.46
CA PRO A 404 13.64 -19.42 -15.13
C PRO A 404 14.01 -20.79 -14.54
N ASP A 405 14.89 -20.85 -13.55
CA ASP A 405 15.37 -22.08 -12.95
C ASP A 405 14.34 -22.73 -12.00
N ARG A 406 14.74 -23.86 -11.41
CA ARG A 406 13.92 -24.61 -10.45
C ARG A 406 13.29 -23.68 -9.40
N ASN A 407 12.01 -23.89 -9.12
CA ASN A 407 11.20 -23.13 -8.18
C ASN A 407 11.15 -21.61 -8.49
N GLY A 408 11.38 -21.21 -9.73
CA GLY A 408 11.43 -19.79 -10.09
C GLY A 408 12.64 -19.04 -9.51
N GLY A 409 13.68 -19.75 -9.06
CA GLY A 409 14.80 -19.16 -8.33
C GLY A 409 14.43 -18.65 -6.93
N PHE A 410 13.22 -18.89 -6.46
CA PHE A 410 12.75 -18.52 -5.13
C PHE A 410 13.46 -19.30 -4.03
N SER A 411 13.59 -20.62 -4.21
CA SER A 411 14.12 -21.57 -3.23
C SER A 411 14.95 -22.68 -3.86
N ARG A 412 15.93 -23.20 -3.12
CA ARG A 412 16.70 -24.41 -3.46
C ARG A 412 16.10 -25.68 -2.88
N ALA A 413 15.03 -25.57 -2.10
CA ALA A 413 14.33 -26.70 -1.48
C ALA A 413 13.77 -27.68 -2.52
N ASP A 414 13.41 -28.88 -2.06
CA ASP A 414 12.58 -29.76 -2.87
C ASP A 414 11.19 -29.16 -3.05
N PHE A 415 10.59 -29.37 -4.23
CA PHE A 415 9.29 -28.80 -4.58
C PHE A 415 8.21 -29.10 -3.53
N ALA A 416 8.26 -30.28 -2.92
CA ALA A 416 7.30 -30.69 -1.90
C ALA A 416 7.47 -29.97 -0.54
N GLN A 417 8.57 -29.24 -0.34
CA GLN A 417 8.84 -28.46 0.87
C GLN A 417 8.42 -27.00 0.72
N LEU A 418 8.09 -26.55 -0.49
CA LEU A 418 7.67 -25.18 -0.71
C LEU A 418 6.35 -24.90 0.03
N TYR A 419 6.25 -23.73 0.67
CA TYR A 419 5.02 -23.33 1.38
C TYR A 419 3.80 -23.25 0.45
N LEU A 420 4.00 -22.86 -0.81
CA LEU A 420 3.04 -22.88 -1.91
C LEU A 420 3.77 -23.25 -3.23
N PRO A 421 3.06 -23.86 -4.20
CA PRO A 421 3.65 -24.14 -5.49
C PRO A 421 3.93 -22.84 -6.27
N PRO A 422 5.08 -22.71 -6.96
CA PRO A 422 5.33 -21.63 -7.90
C PRO A 422 4.41 -21.79 -9.12
N LEU A 423 4.17 -20.69 -9.83
CA LEU A 423 3.39 -20.70 -11.05
C LEU A 423 4.15 -21.41 -12.17
N MET A 424 3.49 -22.35 -12.84
CA MET A 424 4.07 -23.17 -13.92
C MET A 424 3.23 -23.16 -15.21
N ASP A 425 2.21 -22.30 -15.29
CA ASP A 425 1.42 -22.17 -16.53
C ASP A 425 2.21 -21.49 -17.65
N PRO A 426 1.82 -21.68 -18.94
CA PRO A 426 2.59 -21.16 -20.08
C PRO A 426 2.64 -19.63 -20.19
N VAL A 427 1.70 -18.90 -19.56
CA VAL A 427 1.58 -17.43 -19.66
C VAL A 427 2.28 -16.74 -18.50
N TYR A 428 1.99 -17.17 -17.27
CA TYR A 428 2.43 -16.51 -16.05
C TYR A 428 3.51 -17.28 -15.29
N GLY A 429 3.84 -18.52 -15.73
CA GLY A 429 4.82 -19.34 -15.05
C GLY A 429 6.22 -18.73 -15.04
N TYR A 430 7.00 -19.06 -14.03
CA TYR A 430 8.34 -18.48 -13.82
C TYR A 430 9.31 -18.67 -15.00
N GLN A 431 9.05 -19.62 -15.90
CA GLN A 431 9.85 -19.80 -17.13
C GLN A 431 9.57 -18.70 -18.16
N ALA A 432 8.37 -18.10 -18.14
CA ALA A 432 7.96 -17.02 -19.02
C ALA A 432 8.13 -15.64 -18.39
N VAL A 433 7.82 -15.52 -17.09
CA VAL A 433 7.81 -14.26 -16.33
C VAL A 433 8.76 -14.40 -15.16
N ASN A 434 9.86 -13.65 -15.15
CA ASN A 434 10.81 -13.64 -14.03
C ASN A 434 11.72 -12.41 -14.07
N VAL A 435 12.26 -12.05 -12.91
CA VAL A 435 13.14 -10.86 -12.76
C VAL A 435 14.33 -10.92 -13.70
N GLU A 436 15.01 -12.07 -13.82
CA GLU A 436 16.25 -12.18 -14.63
C GLU A 436 16.00 -11.89 -16.10
N ALA A 437 14.91 -12.41 -16.67
CA ALA A 437 14.53 -12.17 -18.06
C ALA A 437 14.12 -10.72 -18.29
N GLU A 438 13.23 -10.20 -17.43
CA GLU A 438 12.77 -8.81 -17.49
C GLU A 438 13.91 -7.80 -17.30
N TYR A 439 14.84 -8.06 -16.39
CA TYR A 439 16.00 -7.19 -16.13
C TYR A 439 16.95 -7.11 -17.34
N ARG A 440 17.08 -8.19 -18.12
CA ARG A 440 17.92 -8.21 -19.33
C ARG A 440 17.28 -7.48 -20.51
N ASP A 441 15.96 -7.39 -20.57
CA ASP A 441 15.23 -6.71 -21.64
C ASP A 441 14.92 -5.26 -21.25
N GLN A 442 15.65 -4.32 -21.84
CA GLN A 442 15.43 -2.87 -21.63
C GLN A 442 14.05 -2.39 -22.08
N GLY A 443 13.34 -3.16 -22.87
CA GLY A 443 11.97 -2.90 -23.31
C GLY A 443 10.91 -3.55 -22.41
N SER A 444 11.29 -4.24 -21.35
CA SER A 444 10.39 -4.98 -20.45
C SER A 444 9.44 -4.09 -19.66
N PHE A 445 8.41 -4.70 -19.07
CA PHE A 445 7.50 -4.00 -18.19
C PHE A 445 8.20 -3.59 -16.88
N LEU A 446 9.10 -4.39 -16.37
CA LEU A 446 9.93 -4.08 -15.20
C LEU A 446 10.74 -2.78 -15.39
N HIS A 447 11.43 -2.64 -16.52
CA HIS A 447 12.17 -1.41 -16.84
C HIS A 447 11.25 -0.21 -17.03
N TRP A 448 10.05 -0.43 -17.57
CA TRP A 448 9.05 0.61 -17.70
C TRP A 448 8.58 1.10 -16.32
N VAL A 449 8.27 0.19 -15.38
CA VAL A 449 7.90 0.55 -13.99
C VAL A 449 9.04 1.33 -13.33
N GLN A 450 10.27 0.83 -13.39
CA GLN A 450 11.45 1.50 -12.86
C GLN A 450 11.60 2.94 -13.39
N LYS A 451 11.38 3.13 -14.69
CA LYS A 451 11.41 4.45 -15.34
C LYS A 451 10.30 5.36 -14.80
N MET A 452 9.08 4.86 -14.67
CA MET A 452 7.94 5.61 -14.14
C MET A 452 8.19 6.08 -12.70
N LEU A 453 8.71 5.20 -11.85
CA LEU A 453 9.09 5.54 -10.47
C LEU A 453 10.22 6.58 -10.43
N SER A 454 11.20 6.47 -11.33
CA SER A 454 12.26 7.47 -11.47
C SER A 454 11.73 8.85 -11.90
N VAL A 455 10.73 8.90 -12.79
CA VAL A 455 10.06 10.15 -13.18
C VAL A 455 9.28 10.72 -12.01
N ARG A 456 8.42 9.91 -11.36
CA ARG A 456 7.63 10.35 -10.21
C ARG A 456 8.49 10.97 -9.11
N ARG A 457 9.63 10.34 -8.78
CA ARG A 457 10.53 10.82 -7.73
C ARG A 457 11.13 12.19 -8.02
N ARG A 458 11.37 12.52 -9.29
CA ARG A 458 11.89 13.84 -9.69
C ARG A 458 10.85 14.95 -9.62
N HIS A 459 9.57 14.61 -9.56
CA HIS A 459 8.46 15.53 -9.59
C HIS A 459 7.59 15.39 -8.32
N GLU A 460 7.97 16.13 -7.26
CA GLU A 460 7.26 16.13 -5.96
C GLU A 460 5.77 16.44 -6.09
N VAL A 461 5.37 17.12 -7.16
CA VAL A 461 3.97 17.44 -7.47
C VAL A 461 3.06 16.22 -7.48
N PHE A 462 3.56 15.02 -7.81
CA PHE A 462 2.76 13.79 -7.77
C PHE A 462 2.39 13.37 -6.34
N GLY A 463 3.24 13.65 -5.37
CA GLY A 463 2.98 13.38 -3.95
C GLY A 463 2.30 14.54 -3.23
N LEU A 464 2.80 15.77 -3.43
CA LEU A 464 2.42 16.94 -2.65
C LEU A 464 1.40 17.86 -3.34
N GLY A 465 1.20 17.70 -4.66
CA GLY A 465 0.35 18.59 -5.44
C GLY A 465 -1.14 18.35 -5.22
N SER A 466 -1.91 19.42 -5.38
CA SER A 466 -3.36 19.36 -5.54
C SER A 466 -3.75 18.65 -6.85
N ILE A 467 -5.02 18.33 -7.01
CA ILE A 467 -5.59 17.79 -8.26
C ILE A 467 -6.74 18.66 -8.73
N GLU A 468 -6.78 18.92 -10.02
CA GLU A 468 -7.90 19.55 -10.70
C GLU A 468 -8.31 18.70 -11.90
N ILE A 469 -9.52 18.14 -11.85
CA ILE A 469 -10.08 17.36 -12.96
C ILE A 469 -10.51 18.32 -14.06
N LEU A 470 -9.99 18.11 -15.27
CA LEU A 470 -10.35 18.92 -16.43
C LEU A 470 -11.63 18.41 -17.08
N ALA A 471 -12.46 19.35 -17.53
CA ALA A 471 -13.60 19.05 -18.39
C ALA A 471 -13.10 18.62 -19.78
N VAL A 472 -13.53 17.44 -20.22
CA VAL A 472 -13.24 16.89 -21.56
C VAL A 472 -14.54 16.37 -22.14
N ASP A 473 -14.85 16.72 -23.40
CA ASP A 473 -16.08 16.26 -24.05
C ASP A 473 -16.13 14.74 -24.24
N ASN A 474 -14.95 14.11 -24.41
CA ASN A 474 -14.84 12.67 -24.57
C ASN A 474 -14.89 11.92 -23.23
N PRO A 475 -15.93 11.12 -22.94
CA PRO A 475 -16.06 10.41 -21.65
C PRO A 475 -14.99 9.34 -21.42
N SER A 476 -14.34 8.85 -22.48
CA SER A 476 -13.27 7.86 -22.40
C SER A 476 -11.90 8.46 -22.09
N VAL A 477 -11.81 9.79 -22.00
CA VAL A 477 -10.57 10.47 -21.64
C VAL A 477 -10.65 11.04 -20.23
N LEU A 478 -9.75 10.62 -19.37
CA LEU A 478 -9.50 11.23 -18.06
C LEU A 478 -8.35 12.23 -18.20
N ALA A 479 -8.56 13.47 -17.80
CA ALA A 479 -7.51 14.49 -17.78
C ALA A 479 -7.58 15.28 -16.47
N PHE A 480 -6.40 15.54 -15.89
CA PHE A 480 -6.29 16.38 -14.70
C PHE A 480 -4.94 17.09 -14.63
N ILE A 481 -4.89 18.17 -13.87
CA ILE A 481 -3.67 18.89 -13.55
C ILE A 481 -3.30 18.60 -12.10
N ARG A 482 -2.02 18.32 -11.88
CA ARG A 482 -1.38 18.33 -10.56
C ARG A 482 -0.62 19.63 -10.43
N SER A 483 -0.88 20.39 -9.37
CA SER A 483 -0.20 21.67 -9.10
C SER A 483 0.42 21.68 -7.72
N TYR A 484 1.67 22.16 -7.62
CA TYR A 484 2.42 22.27 -6.38
C TYR A 484 3.21 23.59 -6.32
N TYR A 485 3.09 24.27 -5.20
CA TYR A 485 3.86 25.46 -4.89
C TYR A 485 4.91 25.11 -3.82
N PRO A 486 6.21 24.97 -4.19
CA PRO A 486 7.25 24.77 -3.19
C PRO A 486 7.28 25.96 -2.23
N GLU A 487 7.17 25.69 -0.92
CA GLU A 487 7.37 26.74 0.08
C GLU A 487 8.77 27.34 -0.11
N SER A 488 8.83 28.66 -0.28
CA SER A 488 10.12 29.37 -0.31
C SER A 488 10.80 29.19 1.05
N SER A 489 12.08 28.81 1.05
CA SER A 489 12.94 28.68 2.24
C SER A 489 13.16 29.99 3.02
N LEU A 490 12.28 30.97 2.86
CA LEU A 490 12.35 32.31 3.47
C LEU A 490 11.78 32.38 4.89
N ALA A 491 11.17 31.32 5.43
CA ALA A 491 10.60 31.33 6.80
C ALA A 491 11.59 30.95 7.92
N VAL A 492 12.88 30.73 7.62
CA VAL A 492 13.91 30.35 8.64
C VAL A 492 15.04 31.40 8.74
N LYS A 493 14.82 32.67 8.42
CA LYS A 493 15.82 33.72 8.58
C LYS A 493 15.46 34.85 9.56
N ASP A 494 14.78 34.50 10.64
CA ASP A 494 14.61 35.46 11.75
C ASP A 494 14.98 34.87 13.12
N SER A 495 16.15 34.23 13.20
CA SER A 495 16.90 34.09 14.46
C SER A 495 18.30 33.57 14.17
N GLU A 496 19.25 34.45 13.84
CA GLU A 496 20.65 34.33 14.26
C GLU A 496 21.48 35.49 13.69
N ASN A 497 21.48 36.60 14.40
CA ASN A 497 22.63 37.47 14.40
C ASN A 497 23.67 36.91 15.36
N PHE A 498 24.68 36.23 14.84
CA PHE A 498 25.98 36.19 15.51
C PHE A 498 27.11 36.14 14.45
N ALA A 499 27.88 37.22 14.44
CA ALA A 499 29.03 37.37 13.58
C ALA A 499 30.19 36.48 14.01
N GLY A 500 30.90 35.96 13.04
CA GLY A 500 32.20 35.30 13.23
C GLY A 500 32.89 35.07 11.88
N ASN A 501 33.72 36.05 11.49
CA ASN A 501 34.65 35.97 10.37
C ASN A 501 35.59 34.78 10.50
N LEU A 502 35.80 34.02 9.40
CA LEU A 502 37.11 33.44 9.06
C LEU A 502 37.21 33.27 7.54
N GLU A 503 38.16 33.99 6.96
CA GLU A 503 38.62 33.88 5.58
C GLU A 503 39.43 32.56 5.39
N GLY A 504 39.37 31.98 4.21
CA GLY A 504 40.28 30.89 3.79
C GLY A 504 39.95 30.39 2.38
N ASP A 505 40.68 30.95 1.39
CA ASP A 505 40.76 30.47 0.00
C ASP A 505 41.11 28.99 -0.09
N ASP A 506 40.40 28.23 -0.92
CA ASP A 506 41.06 27.44 -1.97
C ASP A 506 40.03 26.96 -3.02
N ALA A 507 40.25 27.42 -4.23
CA ALA A 507 39.49 27.00 -5.41
C ALA A 507 40.32 25.91 -6.13
N SER A 508 39.69 24.75 -6.33
CA SER A 508 39.86 23.90 -7.52
C SER A 508 39.60 22.42 -7.20
N GLN A 509 38.43 21.95 -7.57
CA GLN A 509 38.25 20.65 -8.22
C GLN A 509 36.84 20.57 -8.81
N ILE A 510 36.78 20.67 -10.13
CA ILE A 510 35.58 20.45 -10.93
C ILE A 510 35.25 18.96 -10.82
N SER A 511 34.22 18.63 -10.05
CA SER A 511 33.55 17.33 -10.07
C SER A 511 32.29 17.46 -10.90
N THR A 512 32.32 16.92 -12.11
CA THR A 512 31.14 16.74 -12.97
C THR A 512 30.26 15.65 -12.40
N SER A 513 29.39 16.00 -11.45
CA SER A 513 28.17 15.23 -11.12
C SER A 513 26.99 15.95 -11.73
N LEU A 514 26.39 15.34 -12.76
CA LEU A 514 25.13 15.76 -13.34
C LEU A 514 23.98 15.57 -12.35
N ASP A 515 23.88 16.47 -11.40
CA ASP A 515 22.70 16.66 -10.55
C ASP A 515 21.67 17.43 -11.37
N PHE A 516 20.82 16.70 -12.13
CA PHE A 516 19.67 17.30 -12.82
C PHE A 516 18.52 17.50 -11.83
N ARG A 517 18.63 18.49 -10.95
CA ARG A 517 17.45 19.21 -10.47
C ARG A 517 17.07 20.16 -11.59
N GLU A 518 15.83 20.06 -12.09
CA GLU A 518 15.32 21.07 -13.02
C GLU A 518 15.49 22.44 -12.39
N ASP A 519 16.14 23.36 -13.09
CA ASP A 519 16.29 24.77 -12.76
C ASP A 519 14.91 25.49 -12.83
N SER A 520 13.97 25.14 -11.94
CA SER A 520 12.79 25.96 -11.73
C SER A 520 13.15 26.99 -10.66
N LYS A 521 12.92 28.25 -10.95
CA LYS A 521 13.11 29.36 -10.01
C LYS A 521 12.31 29.05 -8.74
N GLU A 522 12.91 29.28 -7.56
CA GLU A 522 12.22 29.17 -6.27
C GLU A 522 10.94 30.03 -6.30
N GLY A 523 9.79 29.41 -5.96
CA GLY A 523 8.50 30.11 -5.87
C GLY A 523 7.62 30.02 -7.12
N GLU A 524 8.02 29.35 -8.20
CA GLU A 524 7.15 29.11 -9.36
C GLU A 524 6.28 27.85 -9.16
N GLU A 525 5.02 27.95 -9.60
CA GLU A 525 4.07 26.81 -9.61
C GLU A 525 4.60 25.69 -10.53
N ARG A 526 4.69 24.50 -9.96
CA ARG A 526 5.00 23.28 -10.72
C ARG A 526 3.71 22.60 -11.14
N CYS A 527 3.48 22.49 -12.44
CA CYS A 527 2.27 21.91 -13.01
C CYS A 527 2.60 20.69 -13.86
N VAL A 528 1.86 19.60 -13.63
CA VAL A 528 1.88 18.41 -14.49
C VAL A 528 0.47 18.11 -14.97
N LEU A 529 0.29 18.10 -16.29
CA LEU A 529 -0.93 17.66 -16.95
C LEU A 529 -0.84 16.15 -17.20
N CYS A 530 -1.80 15.41 -16.67
CA CYS A 530 -1.94 13.97 -16.84
C CYS A 530 -3.17 13.69 -17.70
N ILE A 531 -3.01 12.91 -18.79
CA ILE A 531 -4.09 12.58 -19.71
C ILE A 531 -4.05 11.08 -19.99
N PHE A 532 -5.23 10.42 -19.91
CA PHE A 532 -5.38 8.97 -20.04
C PHE A 532 -6.52 8.64 -21.00
N ASN A 533 -6.27 7.74 -21.94
CA ASN A 533 -7.29 7.14 -22.78
C ASN A 533 -7.71 5.78 -22.18
N LEU A 534 -8.89 5.72 -21.62
CA LEU A 534 -9.45 4.50 -21.00
C LEU A 534 -9.99 3.51 -22.04
N SER A 535 -10.08 3.92 -23.32
CA SER A 535 -10.65 3.11 -24.39
C SER A 535 -9.60 2.27 -25.12
N ARG A 536 -10.05 1.11 -25.60
CA ARG A 536 -9.30 0.25 -26.54
C ARG A 536 -9.11 0.84 -27.93
N PHE A 537 -9.69 2.02 -28.21
CA PHE A 537 -9.58 2.75 -29.46
C PHE A 537 -8.84 4.06 -29.26
N ALA A 538 -8.21 4.57 -30.32
CA ALA A 538 -7.64 5.90 -30.27
C ALA A 538 -8.73 6.95 -30.02
N GLN A 539 -8.45 7.92 -29.15
CA GLN A 539 -9.42 8.92 -28.71
C GLN A 539 -8.85 10.33 -28.87
N PRO A 540 -9.62 11.27 -29.47
CA PRO A 540 -9.27 12.68 -29.41
C PRO A 540 -9.67 13.29 -28.08
N ALA A 541 -8.90 14.29 -27.64
CA ALA A 541 -9.23 15.13 -26.50
C ALA A 541 -9.03 16.61 -26.87
N SER A 542 -9.94 17.44 -26.40
CA SER A 542 -9.88 18.90 -26.48
C SER A 542 -9.90 19.45 -25.06
N LEU A 543 -8.85 20.18 -24.67
CA LEU A 543 -8.62 20.62 -23.30
C LEU A 543 -8.57 22.17 -23.28
N ASP A 544 -9.32 22.76 -22.36
CA ASP A 544 -9.16 24.19 -22.06
C ASP A 544 -7.94 24.40 -21.16
N LEU A 545 -6.86 24.85 -21.77
CA LEU A 545 -5.61 25.21 -21.09
C LEU A 545 -5.29 26.71 -21.20
N ALA A 546 -6.27 27.55 -21.51
CA ALA A 546 -6.07 28.99 -21.79
C ALA A 546 -5.31 29.73 -20.67
N ARG A 547 -5.45 29.30 -19.41
CA ARG A 547 -4.72 29.87 -18.27
C ARG A 547 -3.20 29.65 -18.33
N PHE A 548 -2.75 28.68 -19.11
CA PHE A 548 -1.33 28.35 -19.32
C PHE A 548 -0.81 28.84 -20.68
N LYS A 549 -1.51 29.76 -21.31
CA LYS A 549 -1.10 30.33 -22.60
C LYS A 549 0.38 30.72 -22.59
N GLU A 550 1.07 30.39 -23.70
CA GLU A 550 2.50 30.65 -23.93
C GLU A 550 3.45 29.80 -23.07
N ARG A 551 2.94 28.88 -22.22
CA ARG A 551 3.77 27.92 -21.51
C ARG A 551 4.18 26.76 -22.42
N GLN A 552 5.38 26.25 -22.19
CA GLN A 552 5.92 25.09 -22.88
C GLN A 552 5.34 23.80 -22.32
N VAL A 553 5.14 22.83 -23.21
CA VAL A 553 4.63 21.50 -22.87
C VAL A 553 5.69 20.45 -23.21
N THR A 554 6.16 19.72 -22.22
CA THR A 554 7.17 18.67 -22.39
C THR A 554 6.66 17.35 -21.83
N GLU A 555 6.67 16.30 -22.64
CA GLU A 555 6.33 14.94 -22.19
C GLU A 555 7.45 14.39 -21.29
N LEU A 556 7.09 13.88 -20.09
CA LEU A 556 8.04 13.59 -19.02
C LEU A 556 8.85 12.30 -19.20
N LEU A 557 8.30 11.26 -19.84
CA LEU A 557 8.99 9.98 -20.01
C LEU A 557 10.03 10.02 -21.13
N GLY A 558 9.65 10.59 -22.29
CA GLY A 558 10.52 10.73 -23.45
C GLY A 558 11.30 12.04 -23.47
N ARG A 559 10.91 13.02 -22.65
CA ARG A 559 11.39 14.41 -22.65
C ARG A 559 11.22 15.04 -24.05
N VAL A 560 10.07 14.79 -24.65
CA VAL A 560 9.75 15.27 -25.99
C VAL A 560 8.94 16.57 -25.89
N PRO A 561 9.37 17.67 -26.52
CA PRO A 561 8.57 18.88 -26.56
C PRO A 561 7.31 18.66 -27.42
N PHE A 562 6.20 19.17 -26.93
CA PHE A 562 4.92 19.22 -27.62
C PHE A 562 4.61 20.68 -28.00
N PRO A 563 3.60 20.93 -28.84
CA PRO A 563 3.22 22.30 -29.20
C PRO A 563 2.90 23.14 -27.96
N ASP A 564 3.39 24.38 -27.93
CA ASP A 564 3.08 25.33 -26.86
C ASP A 564 1.58 25.61 -26.78
N ILE A 565 1.09 25.93 -25.58
CA ILE A 565 -0.31 26.24 -25.37
C ILE A 565 -0.65 27.60 -26.00
N GLN A 566 -1.61 27.58 -26.94
CA GLN A 566 -2.08 28.74 -27.68
C GLN A 566 -3.47 29.19 -27.17
N GLU A 567 -4.00 30.25 -27.81
CA GLU A 567 -5.43 30.60 -27.66
C GLU A 567 -6.32 29.50 -28.28
N GLY A 568 -7.35 29.11 -27.54
CA GLY A 568 -8.26 28.04 -27.91
C GLY A 568 -7.90 26.67 -27.29
N ASP A 569 -8.64 25.67 -27.69
CA ASP A 569 -8.50 24.33 -27.15
C ASP A 569 -7.18 23.67 -27.53
N TYR A 570 -6.52 23.10 -26.53
CA TYR A 570 -5.37 22.21 -26.73
C TYR A 570 -5.84 20.84 -27.19
N ARG A 571 -5.59 20.49 -28.43
CA ARG A 571 -6.07 19.26 -29.07
C ARG A 571 -4.98 18.21 -29.16
N ILE A 572 -5.29 17.00 -28.67
CA ILE A 572 -4.40 15.84 -28.68
C ILE A 572 -5.16 14.57 -29.02
N THR A 573 -4.49 13.61 -29.64
CA THR A 573 -5.03 12.26 -29.85
C THR A 573 -4.17 11.25 -29.10
N LEU A 574 -4.82 10.41 -28.30
CA LEU A 574 -4.15 9.33 -27.58
C LEU A 574 -4.41 8.00 -28.29
N GLY A 575 -3.38 7.18 -28.40
CA GLY A 575 -3.53 5.78 -28.86
C GLY A 575 -4.40 4.95 -27.88
N PRO A 576 -4.78 3.73 -28.28
CA PRO A 576 -5.51 2.80 -27.39
C PRO A 576 -4.80 2.61 -26.05
N HIS A 577 -5.52 2.82 -24.94
CA HIS A 577 -4.96 2.77 -23.58
C HIS A 577 -3.70 3.62 -23.38
N GLY A 578 -3.51 4.64 -24.23
CA GLY A 578 -2.36 5.55 -24.17
C GLY A 578 -2.54 6.61 -23.09
N PHE A 579 -1.42 7.12 -22.59
CA PHE A 579 -1.41 8.21 -21.63
C PHE A 579 -0.23 9.16 -21.90
N TYR A 580 -0.30 10.35 -21.33
CA TYR A 580 0.81 11.31 -21.26
C TYR A 580 0.88 11.99 -19.91
N TRP A 581 2.09 12.25 -19.47
CA TRP A 581 2.40 13.19 -18.38
C TRP A 581 3.21 14.35 -18.97
N PHE A 582 2.67 15.53 -18.91
CA PHE A 582 3.30 16.74 -19.44
C PHE A 582 3.68 17.69 -18.31
N SER A 583 4.94 18.12 -18.27
CA SER A 583 5.34 19.33 -17.55
C SER A 583 4.83 20.53 -18.30
N ILE A 584 4.24 21.49 -17.59
CA ILE A 584 3.82 22.80 -18.10
C ILE A 584 4.70 23.87 -17.44
N THR A 585 5.65 24.43 -18.18
CA THR A 585 6.67 25.37 -17.66
C THR A 585 6.63 26.71 -18.38
#